data_8d6257d8ddb257bacaf4d72f0a9c8856
#
_entry.id   8d6257d8ddb257bacaf4d72f0a9c8856
#
_cell.length_a   1.000
_cell.length_b   1.000
_cell.length_c   1.000
_cell.angle_alpha   90.00
_cell.angle_beta   90.00
_cell.angle_gamma   90.00
#
_symmetry.space_group_name_H-M   'P 1'
#
loop_
_entity.id
_entity.type
_entity.pdbx_description
1 polymer ?
#
loop_
_entity_poly.entity_id
_entity_poly.type
_entity_poly.pdbx_seq_one_letter_code
_entity_poly.pdbx_strand_id
1 'polypeptide(L)'
;MVYIILKILYFCLPLHAGAGQFLDSDRFSEMEVGDEVSPDADFGVRVSGDSMEPLYLNGQIIWVYQQETLEDGEIGIFFLDGEAYVKKYHQAPDGISLISMNKKYAPIKVSSGFVFRTFGKVVG
;
A
#
# COMPACT_ATOMS: atom_id res chain seq x y z
N MET A 1 -8.47 25.93 -11.33
CA MET A 1 -8.16 24.67 -10.63
C MET A 1 -7.07 24.96 -9.61
N VAL A 2 -7.37 24.72 -8.35
CA VAL A 2 -6.39 24.95 -7.28
C VAL A 2 -5.57 23.69 -7.13
N TYR A 3 -4.28 23.77 -7.41
CA TYR A 3 -3.38 22.66 -7.11
C TYR A 3 -3.00 22.75 -5.63
N ILE A 4 -3.34 21.72 -4.89
CA ILE A 4 -2.84 21.59 -3.55
C ILE A 4 -1.44 21.02 -3.69
N ILE A 5 -0.44 21.83 -3.35
CA ILE A 5 0.92 21.33 -3.20
C ILE A 5 0.92 20.53 -1.89
N LEU A 6 0.50 19.30 -1.98
CA LEU A 6 0.78 18.37 -0.92
C LEU A 6 2.21 17.92 -1.17
N LYS A 7 3.03 17.97 -0.14
CA LYS A 7 4.29 17.25 -0.14
C LYS A 7 3.98 15.77 -0.12
N ILE A 8 3.40 15.29 -1.21
CA ILE A 8 3.14 13.87 -1.35
C ILE A 8 4.37 13.26 -1.98
N LEU A 9 5.04 12.48 -1.17
CA LEU A 9 6.12 11.63 -1.61
C LEU A 9 5.50 10.36 -2.12
N TYR A 10 5.77 9.98 -3.37
CA TYR A 10 5.35 8.69 -3.86
C TYR A 10 6.56 7.80 -4.07
N PHE A 11 6.36 6.53 -3.83
CA PHE A 11 7.42 5.53 -3.94
C PHE A 11 7.44 4.95 -5.34
N CYS A 12 8.63 4.87 -5.94
CA CYS A 12 8.80 4.31 -7.27
C CYS A 12 9.11 2.82 -7.25
N LEU A 13 9.16 2.21 -6.08
CA LEU A 13 9.51 0.81 -5.93
C LEU A 13 8.32 -0.11 -6.14
N PRO A 14 8.52 -1.31 -6.69
CA PRO A 14 7.53 -2.36 -6.66
C PRO A 14 7.15 -2.69 -5.22
N LEU A 15 5.86 -2.75 -4.93
CA LEU A 15 5.38 -2.99 -3.58
C LEU A 15 5.61 -4.40 -3.08
N HIS A 16 5.99 -5.33 -3.93
CA HIS A 16 6.21 -6.72 -3.57
C HIS A 16 7.68 -7.13 -3.64
N ALA A 17 8.59 -6.17 -3.79
CA ALA A 17 10.01 -6.47 -3.96
C ALA A 17 10.87 -5.56 -3.08
N GLY A 18 11.84 -6.14 -2.41
CA GLY A 18 12.92 -5.40 -1.78
C GLY A 18 12.51 -4.37 -0.76
N ALA A 19 11.69 -4.72 0.19
CA ALA A 19 11.13 -3.77 1.15
C ALA A 19 12.17 -3.06 2.01
N GLY A 20 13.37 -3.57 2.13
CA GLY A 20 14.42 -2.87 2.86
C GLY A 20 14.72 -1.48 2.31
N GLN A 21 14.32 -1.20 1.09
CA GLN A 21 14.51 0.09 0.43
C GLN A 21 13.24 0.91 0.35
N PHE A 22 12.14 0.42 0.88
CA PHE A 22 10.84 1.08 0.75
C PHE A 22 10.84 2.48 1.36
N LEU A 23 11.52 2.68 2.48
CA LEU A 23 11.61 3.97 3.18
C LEU A 23 12.88 4.74 2.83
N ASP A 24 13.65 4.28 1.86
CA ASP A 24 14.86 4.96 1.42
C ASP A 24 14.50 6.27 0.74
N SER A 25 15.04 7.38 1.24
CA SER A 25 14.75 8.72 0.73
C SER A 25 15.07 8.89 -0.76
N ASP A 26 16.01 8.12 -1.30
CA ASP A 26 16.36 8.17 -2.71
C ASP A 26 15.25 7.63 -3.62
N ARG A 27 14.25 6.98 -3.05
CA ARG A 27 13.14 6.37 -3.79
C ARG A 27 11.88 7.21 -3.77
N PHE A 28 11.93 8.40 -3.18
CA PHE A 28 10.80 9.31 -3.13
C PHE A 28 10.90 10.33 -4.26
N SER A 29 9.75 10.71 -4.78
CA SER A 29 9.58 11.84 -5.68
C SER A 29 8.44 12.71 -5.16
N GLU A 30 8.50 13.99 -5.47
CA GLU A 30 7.41 14.91 -5.14
C GLU A 30 6.59 15.16 -6.39
N MET A 31 5.28 15.31 -6.22
CA MET A 31 4.41 15.68 -7.31
C MET A 31 3.28 16.58 -6.83
N GLU A 32 2.80 17.43 -7.74
CA GLU A 32 1.60 18.21 -7.50
C GLU A 32 0.37 17.35 -7.72
N VAL A 33 -0.61 17.52 -6.85
CA VAL A 33 -1.88 16.79 -6.95
C VAL A 33 -3.04 17.77 -6.97
N GLY A 34 -4.11 17.36 -7.63
CA GLY A 34 -5.34 18.13 -7.68
C GLY A 34 -6.38 17.62 -6.67
N ASP A 35 -7.60 18.12 -6.84
CA ASP A 35 -8.71 17.82 -5.94
C ASP A 35 -9.14 16.36 -5.98
N GLU A 36 -8.73 15.62 -7.00
CA GLU A 36 -9.05 14.21 -7.16
C GLU A 36 -8.33 13.31 -6.14
N VAL A 37 -7.28 13.84 -5.50
CA VAL A 37 -6.56 13.12 -4.46
C VAL A 37 -7.19 13.44 -3.11
N SER A 38 -7.42 12.41 -2.30
CA SER A 38 -7.98 12.59 -0.96
C SER A 38 -7.14 13.57 -0.15
N PRO A 39 -7.75 14.54 0.53
CA PRO A 39 -7.01 15.46 1.40
C PRO A 39 -6.34 14.75 2.59
N ASP A 40 -6.77 13.53 2.90
CA ASP A 40 -6.18 12.74 3.97
C ASP A 40 -4.90 12.01 3.53
N ALA A 41 -4.60 12.00 2.24
CA ALA A 41 -3.44 11.27 1.74
C ALA A 41 -2.13 11.93 2.20
N ASP A 42 -1.23 11.10 2.73
CA ASP A 42 0.10 11.53 3.13
C ASP A 42 1.14 11.29 2.05
N PHE A 43 0.95 10.24 1.26
CA PHE A 43 1.85 9.91 0.16
C PHE A 43 1.15 9.03 -0.88
N GLY A 44 1.79 8.90 -2.02
CA GLY A 44 1.36 8.01 -3.09
C GLY A 44 2.34 6.86 -3.27
N VAL A 45 1.84 5.75 -3.78
CA VAL A 45 2.62 4.56 -4.06
C VAL A 45 2.25 4.04 -5.44
N ARG A 46 3.24 3.66 -6.23
CA ARG A 46 3.01 3.03 -7.52
C ARG A 46 2.85 1.53 -7.34
N VAL A 47 1.73 1.02 -7.80
CA VAL A 47 1.45 -0.43 -7.76
C VAL A 47 2.32 -1.14 -8.77
N SER A 48 2.94 -2.25 -8.36
CA SER A 48 3.67 -3.13 -9.24
C SER A 48 3.06 -4.53 -9.21
N GLY A 49 2.80 -5.07 -10.39
CA GLY A 49 2.17 -6.37 -10.54
C GLY A 49 0.67 -6.28 -10.66
N ASP A 50 0.03 -7.44 -10.78
CA ASP A 50 -1.40 -7.55 -11.07
C ASP A 50 -2.23 -8.15 -9.93
N SER A 51 -1.65 -8.29 -8.75
CA SER A 51 -2.33 -8.98 -7.64
C SER A 51 -3.56 -8.22 -7.13
N MET A 52 -3.65 -6.92 -7.37
CA MET A 52 -4.79 -6.11 -6.94
C MET A 52 -5.73 -5.75 -8.09
N GLU A 53 -5.51 -6.28 -9.28
CA GLU A 53 -6.44 -6.12 -10.39
C GLU A 53 -7.72 -6.92 -10.15
N PRO A 54 -8.86 -6.43 -10.59
CA PRO A 54 -9.08 -5.22 -11.40
C PRO A 54 -9.19 -3.91 -10.62
N LEU A 55 -9.09 -3.94 -9.30
CA LEU A 55 -9.29 -2.73 -8.49
C LEU A 55 -8.18 -1.71 -8.70
N TYR A 56 -6.93 -2.16 -8.62
CA TYR A 56 -5.75 -1.32 -8.89
C TYR A 56 -4.89 -2.00 -9.94
N LEU A 57 -4.58 -1.27 -11.00
CA LEU A 57 -3.83 -1.80 -12.14
C LEU A 57 -2.33 -1.66 -11.91
N ASN A 58 -1.58 -2.52 -12.58
CA ASN A 58 -0.12 -2.39 -12.61
C ASN A 58 0.29 -1.00 -13.10
N GLY A 59 1.16 -0.34 -12.37
CA GLY A 59 1.63 1.01 -12.71
C GLY A 59 0.78 2.15 -12.17
N GLN A 60 -0.39 1.86 -11.62
CA GLN A 60 -1.26 2.88 -11.07
C GLN A 60 -0.68 3.46 -9.79
N ILE A 61 -0.86 4.77 -9.60
CA ILE A 61 -0.52 5.41 -8.32
C ILE A 61 -1.75 5.37 -7.43
N ILE A 62 -1.58 4.87 -6.23
CA ILE A 62 -2.61 4.87 -5.20
C ILE A 62 -2.18 5.77 -4.06
N TRP A 63 -3.16 6.32 -3.35
CA TRP A 63 -2.93 7.33 -2.32
C TRP A 63 -3.13 6.72 -0.94
N VAL A 64 -2.27 7.06 -0.02
CA VAL A 64 -2.17 6.38 1.27
C VAL A 64 -2.19 7.38 2.40
N TYR A 65 -3.04 7.11 3.38
CA TYR A 65 -3.04 7.78 4.66
C TYR A 65 -2.23 6.95 5.65
N GLN A 66 -1.22 7.57 6.25
CA GLN A 66 -0.32 6.87 7.16
C GLN A 66 -1.03 6.54 8.47
N GLN A 67 -1.13 5.26 8.76
CA GLN A 67 -1.65 4.75 10.04
C GLN A 67 -1.10 3.36 10.29
N GLU A 68 -1.04 2.98 11.56
CA GLU A 68 -0.39 1.74 11.96
C GLU A 68 -1.32 0.54 12.05
N THR A 69 -2.63 0.77 12.04
CA THR A 69 -3.63 -0.28 12.15
C THR A 69 -4.73 -0.11 11.11
N LEU A 70 -5.29 -1.23 10.68
CA LEU A 70 -6.41 -1.26 9.76
C LEU A 70 -7.53 -2.12 10.33
N GLU A 71 -8.74 -1.85 9.86
CA GLU A 71 -9.88 -2.69 10.15
C GLU A 71 -10.08 -3.75 9.08
N ASP A 72 -10.75 -4.83 9.43
CA ASP A 72 -11.07 -5.90 8.50
C ASP A 72 -11.74 -5.35 7.24
N GLY A 73 -11.24 -5.76 6.09
CA GLY A 73 -11.76 -5.34 4.79
C GLY A 73 -11.11 -4.10 4.19
N GLU A 74 -10.31 -3.38 4.95
CA GLU A 74 -9.60 -2.20 4.42
C GLU A 74 -8.38 -2.62 3.60
N ILE A 75 -8.03 -1.78 2.63
CA ILE A 75 -6.86 -2.01 1.79
C ILE A 75 -5.73 -1.13 2.31
N GLY A 76 -4.56 -1.71 2.44
CA GLY A 76 -3.41 -1.01 2.99
C GLY A 76 -2.09 -1.43 2.38
N ILE A 77 -1.06 -0.77 2.85
CA ILE A 77 0.33 -1.06 2.53
C ILE A 77 0.96 -1.74 3.73
N PHE A 78 1.59 -2.88 3.48
CA PHE A 78 2.16 -3.71 4.53
C PHE A 78 3.59 -4.10 4.21
N PHE A 79 4.40 -4.22 5.27
CA PHE A 79 5.67 -4.93 5.20
C PHE A 79 5.50 -6.31 5.80
N LEU A 80 6.00 -7.30 5.11
CA LEU A 80 6.02 -8.68 5.57
C LEU A 80 7.37 -9.29 5.23
N ASP A 81 8.18 -9.58 6.25
CA ASP A 81 9.51 -10.18 6.11
C ASP A 81 10.39 -9.50 5.05
N GLY A 82 10.42 -8.17 5.08
CA GLY A 82 11.29 -7.40 4.21
C GLY A 82 10.70 -7.08 2.85
N GLU A 83 9.48 -7.46 2.56
CA GLU A 83 8.80 -7.12 1.30
C GLU A 83 7.57 -6.26 1.53
N ALA A 84 7.31 -5.34 0.62
CA ALA A 84 6.16 -4.44 0.70
C ALA A 84 5.04 -4.93 -0.21
N TYR A 85 3.81 -4.88 0.31
CA TYR A 85 2.61 -5.32 -0.38
C TYR A 85 1.51 -4.30 -0.29
N VAL A 86 0.68 -4.21 -1.33
CA VAL A 86 -0.65 -3.64 -1.25
C VAL A 86 -1.64 -4.79 -1.25
N LYS A 87 -2.44 -4.91 -0.20
CA LYS A 87 -3.38 -6.02 -0.02
C LYS A 87 -4.59 -5.55 0.77
N LYS A 88 -5.64 -6.36 0.72
CA LYS A 88 -6.80 -6.21 1.58
C LYS A 88 -6.52 -6.91 2.91
N TYR A 89 -6.73 -6.18 4.00
CA TYR A 89 -6.51 -6.69 5.34
C TYR A 89 -7.69 -7.55 5.76
N HIS A 90 -7.42 -8.75 6.23
CA HIS A 90 -8.45 -9.64 6.76
C HIS A 90 -8.05 -10.14 8.14
N GLN A 91 -8.88 -9.88 9.12
CA GLN A 91 -8.69 -10.34 10.49
C GLN A 91 -9.75 -11.36 10.84
N ALA A 92 -9.30 -12.54 11.24
CA ALA A 92 -10.15 -13.65 11.64
C ALA A 92 -9.71 -14.14 13.02
N PRO A 93 -10.52 -14.97 13.70
CA PRO A 93 -10.13 -15.51 15.01
C PRO A 93 -8.81 -16.27 15.00
N ASP A 94 -8.44 -16.86 13.87
CA ASP A 94 -7.19 -17.60 13.71
C ASP A 94 -6.01 -16.75 13.26
N GLY A 95 -6.20 -15.43 13.07
CA GLY A 95 -5.13 -14.52 12.74
C GLY A 95 -5.42 -13.59 11.56
N ILE A 96 -4.34 -13.03 11.03
CA ILE A 96 -4.38 -12.02 9.96
C ILE A 96 -4.01 -12.66 8.64
N SER A 97 -4.74 -12.29 7.58
CA SER A 97 -4.42 -12.67 6.20
C SER A 97 -4.38 -11.42 5.33
N LEU A 98 -3.49 -11.41 4.36
CA LEU A 98 -3.39 -10.37 3.35
C LEU A 98 -3.94 -10.92 2.04
N ILE A 99 -5.01 -10.30 1.54
CA ILE A 99 -5.81 -10.85 0.44
C ILE A 99 -5.61 -10.01 -0.81
N SER A 100 -5.28 -10.69 -1.91
CA SER A 100 -5.23 -10.07 -3.24
C SER A 100 -6.63 -9.94 -3.81
N MET A 101 -6.89 -8.87 -4.53
CA MET A 101 -8.16 -8.72 -5.26
C MET A 101 -8.22 -9.65 -6.46
N ASN A 102 -7.08 -9.98 -7.04
CA ASN A 102 -6.97 -10.93 -8.12
C ASN A 102 -6.96 -12.36 -7.55
N LYS A 103 -7.99 -13.11 -7.87
CA LYS A 103 -8.23 -14.43 -7.27
C LYS A 103 -7.24 -15.51 -7.66
N LYS A 104 -6.40 -15.26 -8.67
CA LYS A 104 -5.34 -16.23 -9.01
C LYS A 104 -4.23 -16.29 -7.96
N TYR A 105 -4.18 -15.30 -7.05
CA TYR A 105 -3.22 -15.27 -5.95
C TYR A 105 -3.86 -15.74 -4.66
N ALA A 106 -3.22 -16.69 -4.00
CA ALA A 106 -3.68 -17.18 -2.70
C ALA A 106 -3.47 -16.12 -1.62
N PRO A 107 -4.30 -16.11 -0.57
CA PRO A 107 -4.07 -15.25 0.59
C PRO A 107 -2.71 -15.53 1.23
N ILE A 108 -2.08 -14.47 1.73
CA ILE A 108 -0.85 -14.60 2.51
C ILE A 108 -1.24 -14.59 3.97
N LYS A 109 -0.99 -15.68 4.67
CA LYS A 109 -1.28 -15.77 6.09
C LYS A 109 -0.09 -15.25 6.88
N VAL A 110 -0.34 -14.27 7.76
CA VAL A 110 0.69 -13.69 8.60
C VAL A 110 0.88 -14.58 9.81
N SER A 111 2.07 -15.18 9.91
CA SER A 111 2.44 -16.05 11.03
C SER A 111 3.17 -15.28 12.11
N SER A 112 3.16 -15.82 13.33
CA SER A 112 3.80 -15.17 14.48
C SER A 112 5.31 -15.01 14.33
N GLY A 113 5.94 -15.80 13.47
CA GLY A 113 7.38 -15.66 13.18
C GLY A 113 7.73 -14.58 12.16
N PHE A 114 6.72 -13.96 11.52
CA PHE A 114 6.96 -12.95 10.52
C PHE A 114 7.15 -11.57 11.16
N VAL A 115 8.04 -10.77 10.57
CA VAL A 115 8.10 -9.35 10.85
C VAL A 115 7.03 -8.68 10.01
N PHE A 116 6.00 -8.15 10.65
CA PHE A 116 4.84 -7.59 9.98
C PHE A 116 4.57 -6.17 10.48
N ARG A 117 4.40 -5.23 9.54
CA ARG A 117 4.06 -3.84 9.86
C ARG A 117 3.05 -3.31 8.87
N THR A 118 2.13 -2.50 9.37
CA THR A 118 1.20 -1.72 8.56
C THR A 118 1.75 -0.32 8.37
N PHE A 119 1.81 0.16 7.13
CA PHE A 119 2.26 1.52 6.83
C PHE A 119 1.13 2.49 6.66
N GLY A 120 0.01 2.04 6.15
CA GLY A 120 -1.08 2.96 5.93
C GLY A 120 -2.26 2.32 5.25
N LYS A 121 -3.32 3.12 5.14
CA LYS A 121 -4.57 2.76 4.51
C LYS A 121 -4.65 3.43 3.14
N VAL A 122 -5.06 2.67 2.14
CA VAL A 122 -5.29 3.23 0.80
C VAL A 122 -6.59 4.04 0.82
N VAL A 123 -6.51 5.30 0.42
CA VAL A 123 -7.64 6.24 0.43
C VAL A 123 -8.02 6.72 -0.98
N GLY A 124 -7.41 6.15 -1.97
CA GLY A 124 -7.79 6.56 -3.34
C GLY A 124 -7.13 5.85 -4.49
#